data_be23eafbaf346186d5703798830943eb
#
_entry.id   be23eafbaf346186d5703798830943eb
#
_cell.length_a   1.000
_cell.length_b   1.000
_cell.length_c   1.000
_cell.angle_alpha   90.00
_cell.angle_beta   90.00
_cell.angle_gamma   90.00
#
_symmetry.space_group_name_H-M   'P 1'
#
loop_
_entity.id
_entity.type
_entity.pdbx_description
1 polymer ?
#
loop_
_entity_poly.entity_id
_entity_poly.type
_entity_poly.pdbx_seq_one_letter_code
_entity_poly.pdbx_strand_id
1 'polypeptide(L)'
;MKILQQDDFGYWLLTQGSNLYLVNNELPFGIAKDIDLEGLQAMQIGEWKNHPLWLVAEQESDEREYVSLRNLLSLPEDEFHILSRGVEINHFLKTHKFCGKCGHKTQQTQEELAVKCIHCGYQTYPVICPSIIVAVRRGHEILLANHKRHYSPNGGIYTTLAGFVEVGETFEQAVQREVFEETGISIKNLRYFGSQPWAFPNSQMVGFLADYESGEITLQESEIYDAQWFSYDQPLPELPPTGTIARKLIHVTLELCKAEHKCD
;
A
#
# COMPACT_ATOMS: atom_id res chain seq x y z
N MET A 1 -9.86 15.20 16.16
CA MET A 1 -10.70 14.11 16.73
C MET A 1 -11.65 14.68 17.77
N LYS A 2 -12.80 14.01 17.99
CA LYS A 2 -13.73 14.29 19.11
C LYS A 2 -13.66 13.15 20.13
N ILE A 3 -14.13 13.42 21.36
CA ILE A 3 -14.36 12.39 22.38
C ILE A 3 -15.74 11.78 22.11
N LEU A 4 -15.77 10.44 21.99
CA LEU A 4 -16.99 9.70 21.71
C LEU A 4 -17.94 9.73 22.91
N GLN A 5 -19.22 9.97 22.62
CA GLN A 5 -20.31 9.86 23.55
C GLN A 5 -20.97 8.47 23.42
N GLN A 6 -21.73 8.05 24.45
CA GLN A 6 -22.33 6.72 24.50
C GLN A 6 -23.23 6.38 23.29
N ASP A 7 -23.94 7.36 22.73
CA ASP A 7 -24.92 7.27 21.63
C ASP A 7 -24.36 7.64 20.26
N ASP A 8 -23.06 7.92 20.16
CA ASP A 8 -22.41 8.04 18.84
C ASP A 8 -22.56 6.73 18.07
N PHE A 9 -23.01 6.84 16.82
CA PHE A 9 -23.43 5.70 16.02
C PHE A 9 -22.69 5.65 14.66
N GLY A 10 -22.41 4.44 14.20
CA GLY A 10 -21.82 4.18 12.88
C GLY A 10 -21.00 2.92 12.83
N TYR A 11 -20.16 2.83 11.79
CA TYR A 11 -19.09 1.83 11.70
C TYR A 11 -17.83 2.34 12.39
N TRP A 12 -17.12 1.43 13.01
CA TRP A 12 -15.95 1.74 13.82
C TRP A 12 -14.71 1.08 13.24
N LEU A 13 -13.75 1.88 12.82
CA LEU A 13 -12.45 1.41 12.37
C LEU A 13 -11.44 1.56 13.51
N LEU A 14 -11.11 0.42 14.11
CA LEU A 14 -10.04 0.29 15.10
C LEU A 14 -8.85 -0.33 14.41
N THR A 15 -7.66 0.24 14.61
CA THR A 15 -6.43 -0.26 13.99
C THR A 15 -5.35 -0.49 15.05
N GLN A 16 -4.46 -1.44 14.77
CA GLN A 16 -3.21 -1.66 15.49
C GLN A 16 -2.09 -1.84 14.44
N GLY A 17 -1.32 -0.79 14.19
CA GLY A 17 -0.45 -0.73 13.01
C GLY A 17 -1.28 -0.88 11.73
N SER A 18 -0.93 -1.85 10.88
CA SER A 18 -1.68 -2.18 9.66
C SER A 18 -2.71 -3.31 9.82
N ASN A 19 -3.10 -3.59 11.07
CA ASN A 19 -4.14 -4.58 11.36
C ASN A 19 -5.43 -3.89 11.78
N LEU A 20 -6.58 -4.55 11.54
CA LEU A 20 -7.92 -4.06 11.82
C LEU A 20 -8.64 -4.99 12.80
N TYR A 21 -9.44 -4.41 13.70
CA TYR A 21 -10.38 -5.18 14.50
C TYR A 21 -11.66 -5.44 13.70
N LEU A 22 -12.03 -6.71 13.58
CA LEU A 22 -13.25 -7.15 12.89
C LEU A 22 -14.07 -8.04 13.82
N VAL A 23 -15.39 -7.91 13.70
CA VAL A 23 -16.37 -8.79 14.35
C VAL A 23 -17.07 -9.61 13.26
N ASN A 24 -16.94 -10.93 13.28
CA ASN A 24 -17.47 -11.82 12.24
C ASN A 24 -17.04 -11.41 10.81
N ASN A 25 -15.78 -11.01 10.63
CA ASN A 25 -15.17 -10.51 9.38
C ASN A 25 -15.76 -9.19 8.86
N GLU A 26 -16.47 -8.43 9.68
CA GLU A 26 -16.99 -7.09 9.34
C GLU A 26 -16.49 -6.05 10.34
N LEU A 27 -16.50 -4.77 9.94
CA LEU A 27 -16.26 -3.68 10.87
C LEU A 27 -17.34 -3.66 11.96
N PRO A 28 -16.98 -3.40 13.24
CA PRO A 28 -17.96 -3.20 14.29
C PRO A 28 -18.97 -2.11 13.90
N PHE A 29 -20.25 -2.36 14.16
CA PHE A 29 -21.35 -1.44 13.83
C PHE A 29 -22.31 -1.30 15.01
N GLY A 30 -22.70 -0.08 15.33
CA GLY A 30 -23.62 0.21 16.41
C GLY A 30 -23.29 1.50 17.16
N ILE A 31 -23.81 1.63 18.37
CA ILE A 31 -23.49 2.76 19.25
C ILE A 31 -22.17 2.51 20.00
N ALA A 32 -21.44 3.60 20.27
CA ALA A 32 -20.10 3.54 20.87
C ALA A 32 -20.08 2.79 22.21
N LYS A 33 -21.13 2.92 23.03
CA LYS A 33 -21.26 2.24 24.31
C LYS A 33 -21.27 0.71 24.20
N ASP A 34 -21.96 0.16 23.20
CA ASP A 34 -22.09 -1.29 23.02
C ASP A 34 -20.81 -1.99 22.55
N ILE A 35 -19.83 -1.18 22.13
CA ILE A 35 -18.54 -1.63 21.58
C ILE A 35 -17.37 -1.17 22.49
N ASP A 36 -17.67 -0.66 23.68
CA ASP A 36 -16.68 -0.13 24.63
C ASP A 36 -15.75 0.95 24.05
N LEU A 37 -16.35 1.91 23.31
CA LEU A 37 -15.62 3.02 22.70
C LEU A 37 -15.90 4.37 23.34
N GLU A 38 -16.83 4.45 24.30
CA GLU A 38 -17.15 5.69 25.03
C GLU A 38 -15.90 6.30 25.66
N GLY A 39 -15.74 7.60 25.53
CA GLY A 39 -14.59 8.34 26.06
C GLY A 39 -13.31 8.26 25.21
N LEU A 40 -13.26 7.40 24.20
CA LEU A 40 -12.13 7.35 23.27
C LEU A 40 -12.20 8.51 22.27
N GLN A 41 -11.05 8.83 21.68
CA GLN A 41 -10.97 9.82 20.61
C GLN A 41 -11.24 9.18 19.25
N ALA A 42 -12.08 9.81 18.44
CA ALA A 42 -12.35 9.37 17.07
C ALA A 42 -12.54 10.55 16.12
N MET A 43 -12.43 10.26 14.82
CA MET A 43 -12.77 11.20 13.76
C MET A 43 -13.53 10.47 12.65
N GLN A 44 -14.52 11.13 12.07
CA GLN A 44 -15.16 10.60 10.89
C GLN A 44 -14.22 10.74 9.70
N ILE A 45 -13.96 9.63 9.00
CA ILE A 45 -13.07 9.56 7.83
C ILE A 45 -13.82 9.36 6.51
N GLY A 46 -15.11 9.14 6.56
CA GLY A 46 -15.97 8.91 5.42
C GLY A 46 -17.25 8.21 5.82
N GLU A 47 -17.76 7.41 4.89
CA GLU A 47 -18.94 6.56 5.06
C GLU A 47 -18.61 5.11 4.70
N TRP A 48 -19.28 4.17 5.35
CA TRP A 48 -19.24 2.75 5.07
C TRP A 48 -20.67 2.20 5.05
N LYS A 49 -21.05 1.55 3.96
CA LYS A 49 -22.42 1.02 3.78
C LYS A 49 -23.52 2.05 4.15
N ASN A 50 -23.37 3.32 3.68
CA ASN A 50 -24.25 4.46 3.93
C ASN A 50 -24.39 4.92 5.39
N HIS A 51 -23.42 4.60 6.23
CA HIS A 51 -23.33 5.09 7.60
C HIS A 51 -21.97 5.75 7.87
N PRO A 52 -21.87 6.66 8.84
CA PRO A 52 -20.60 7.26 9.22
C PRO A 52 -19.55 6.20 9.53
N LEU A 53 -18.34 6.36 8.98
CA LEU A 53 -17.17 5.57 9.34
C LEU A 53 -16.27 6.38 10.25
N TRP A 54 -16.13 5.92 11.48
CA TRP A 54 -15.32 6.54 12.51
C TRP A 54 -13.99 5.82 12.68
N LEU A 55 -12.89 6.54 12.49
CA LEU A 55 -11.57 6.07 12.87
C LEU A 55 -11.35 6.36 14.35
N VAL A 56 -11.18 5.32 15.15
CA VAL A 56 -10.85 5.41 16.56
C VAL A 56 -9.33 5.56 16.71
N ALA A 57 -8.89 6.47 17.60
CA ALA A 57 -7.47 6.62 17.90
C ALA A 57 -6.89 5.30 18.44
N GLU A 58 -5.73 4.88 17.89
CA GLU A 58 -5.09 3.63 18.31
C GLU A 58 -4.77 3.64 19.81
N GLN A 59 -5.20 2.60 20.52
CA GLN A 59 -4.97 2.41 21.94
C GLN A 59 -3.69 1.58 22.18
N GLU A 60 -2.89 1.94 23.17
CA GLU A 60 -1.63 1.24 23.48
C GLU A 60 -1.84 -0.14 24.14
N SER A 61 -2.98 -0.31 24.83
CA SER A 61 -3.32 -1.50 25.62
C SER A 61 -4.62 -2.18 25.17
N ASP A 62 -4.84 -2.27 23.87
CA ASP A 62 -6.03 -2.95 23.33
C ASP A 62 -5.76 -4.46 23.21
N GLU A 63 -6.57 -5.27 23.89
CA GLU A 63 -6.45 -6.75 23.93
C GLU A 63 -7.29 -7.46 22.85
N ARG A 64 -7.98 -6.70 21.96
CA ARG A 64 -8.77 -7.29 20.87
C ARG A 64 -7.88 -8.04 19.88
N GLU A 65 -8.43 -9.04 19.23
CA GLU A 65 -7.72 -9.74 18.13
C GLU A 65 -7.83 -8.93 16.83
N TYR A 66 -6.67 -8.58 16.28
CA TYR A 66 -6.56 -7.79 15.05
C TYR A 66 -6.13 -8.66 13.87
N VAL A 67 -6.74 -8.46 12.72
CA VAL A 67 -6.40 -9.15 11.47
C VAL A 67 -5.68 -8.21 10.50
N SER A 68 -4.74 -8.73 9.72
CA SER A 68 -4.01 -7.92 8.77
C SER A 68 -4.93 -7.33 7.70
N LEU A 69 -4.79 -6.02 7.40
CA LEU A 69 -5.44 -5.37 6.27
C LEU A 69 -5.17 -6.09 4.93
N ARG A 70 -4.03 -6.80 4.81
CA ARG A 70 -3.71 -7.63 3.63
C ARG A 70 -4.74 -8.74 3.37
N ASN A 71 -5.42 -9.24 4.41
CA ASN A 71 -6.46 -10.25 4.26
C ASN A 71 -7.72 -9.70 3.58
N LEU A 72 -7.83 -8.38 3.46
CA LEU A 72 -8.97 -7.67 2.87
C LEU A 72 -8.70 -7.15 1.45
N LEU A 73 -7.60 -7.57 0.81
CA LEU A 73 -7.24 -7.17 -0.56
C LEU A 73 -8.28 -7.58 -1.62
N SER A 74 -9.18 -8.52 -1.30
CA SER A 74 -10.27 -8.93 -2.19
C SER A 74 -11.51 -8.04 -2.11
N LEU A 75 -11.57 -7.07 -1.21
CA LEU A 75 -12.65 -6.09 -1.14
C LEU A 75 -12.70 -5.21 -2.42
N PRO A 76 -13.86 -4.62 -2.72
CA PRO A 76 -13.93 -3.53 -3.69
C PRO A 76 -12.88 -2.46 -3.42
N GLU A 77 -12.35 -1.86 -4.47
CA GLU A 77 -11.18 -0.96 -4.37
C GLU A 77 -11.44 0.23 -3.45
N ASP A 78 -12.61 0.85 -3.55
CA ASP A 78 -13.00 2.01 -2.71
C ASP A 78 -13.11 1.62 -1.23
N GLU A 79 -13.60 0.41 -0.93
CA GLU A 79 -13.68 -0.12 0.42
C GLU A 79 -12.27 -0.38 1.00
N PHE A 80 -11.40 -1.00 0.22
CA PHE A 80 -10.02 -1.19 0.64
C PHE A 80 -9.29 0.14 0.85
N HIS A 81 -9.54 1.14 -0.01
CA HIS A 81 -8.91 2.45 0.08
C HIS A 81 -9.33 3.24 1.33
N ILE A 82 -10.60 3.20 1.71
CA ILE A 82 -11.05 3.92 2.92
C ILE A 82 -10.51 3.27 4.20
N LEU A 83 -10.36 1.94 4.23
CA LEU A 83 -9.71 1.24 5.34
C LEU A 83 -8.20 1.58 5.40
N SER A 84 -7.52 1.56 4.26
CA SER A 84 -6.13 1.97 4.13
C SER A 84 -5.91 3.40 4.62
N ARG A 85 -6.78 4.34 4.23
CA ARG A 85 -6.76 5.71 4.72
C ARG A 85 -6.79 5.78 6.25
N GLY A 86 -7.64 4.99 6.90
CA GLY A 86 -7.71 4.97 8.37
C GLY A 86 -6.41 4.47 9.00
N VAL A 87 -5.83 3.41 8.45
CA VAL A 87 -4.53 2.87 8.89
C VAL A 87 -3.44 3.93 8.77
N GLU A 88 -3.33 4.60 7.62
CA GLU A 88 -2.33 5.65 7.38
C GLU A 88 -2.52 6.86 8.29
N ILE A 89 -3.76 7.28 8.56
CA ILE A 89 -4.05 8.38 9.50
C ILE A 89 -3.59 8.02 10.92
N ASN A 90 -3.94 6.83 11.43
CA ASN A 90 -3.51 6.41 12.77
C ASN A 90 -1.99 6.23 12.83
N HIS A 91 -1.36 5.68 11.80
CA HIS A 91 0.10 5.62 11.69
C HIS A 91 0.73 7.01 11.79
N PHE A 92 0.22 7.99 11.04
CA PHE A 92 0.69 9.37 11.09
C PHE A 92 0.55 9.98 12.50
N LEU A 93 -0.62 9.88 13.12
CA LEU A 93 -0.87 10.44 14.43
C LEU A 93 -0.02 9.79 15.52
N LYS A 94 0.25 8.49 15.40
CA LYS A 94 1.10 7.74 16.33
C LYS A 94 2.59 8.11 16.21
N THR A 95 3.07 8.29 14.99
CA THR A 95 4.50 8.56 14.71
C THR A 95 4.88 10.03 14.81
N HIS A 96 3.91 10.95 14.82
CA HIS A 96 4.14 12.39 14.86
C HIS A 96 3.66 13.05 16.17
N LYS A 97 3.71 12.31 17.29
CA LYS A 97 3.41 12.83 18.64
C LYS A 97 4.39 13.94 19.09
N PHE A 98 5.58 14.00 18.49
CA PHE A 98 6.61 14.97 18.79
C PHE A 98 7.07 15.71 17.53
N CYS A 99 7.41 16.98 17.68
CA CYS A 99 7.85 17.85 16.60
C CYS A 99 9.24 17.44 16.07
N GLY A 100 9.36 17.14 14.79
CA GLY A 100 10.63 16.83 14.14
C GLY A 100 11.63 18.01 14.10
N LYS A 101 11.16 19.26 14.35
CA LYS A 101 12.02 20.44 14.38
C LYS A 101 12.60 20.75 15.79
N CYS A 102 11.81 20.56 16.86
CA CYS A 102 12.22 21.01 18.19
C CYS A 102 11.93 20.02 19.35
N GLY A 103 11.42 18.83 19.03
CA GLY A 103 11.19 17.75 19.99
C GLY A 103 9.99 17.92 20.94
N HIS A 104 9.28 19.07 20.94
CA HIS A 104 8.11 19.27 21.79
C HIS A 104 6.89 18.54 21.24
N LYS A 105 5.88 18.32 22.10
CA LYS A 105 4.63 17.68 21.72
C LYS A 105 3.93 18.41 20.57
N THR A 106 3.27 17.65 19.73
CA THR A 106 2.37 18.13 18.68
C THR A 106 0.93 17.96 19.10
N GLN A 107 0.03 18.67 18.44
CA GLN A 107 -1.41 18.56 18.59
C GLN A 107 -2.06 18.55 17.22
N GLN A 108 -3.08 17.70 17.04
CA GLN A 108 -3.84 17.64 15.80
C GLN A 108 -4.55 18.97 15.53
N THR A 109 -4.53 19.45 14.29
CA THR A 109 -5.29 20.62 13.85
C THR A 109 -6.76 20.25 13.64
N GLN A 110 -7.66 21.25 13.66
CA GLN A 110 -9.09 21.01 13.45
C GLN A 110 -9.50 21.21 11.97
N GLU A 111 -8.77 22.05 11.24
CA GLU A 111 -9.14 22.49 9.90
C GLU A 111 -8.70 21.49 8.82
N GLU A 112 -7.63 20.75 9.08
CA GLU A 112 -7.03 19.84 8.13
C GLU A 112 -6.34 18.65 8.83
N LEU A 113 -6.05 17.59 8.07
CA LEU A 113 -5.30 16.44 8.58
C LEU A 113 -3.82 16.80 8.72
N ALA A 114 -3.46 17.39 9.84
CA ALA A 114 -2.10 17.80 10.18
C ALA A 114 -1.89 17.77 11.70
N VAL A 115 -0.63 17.80 12.13
CA VAL A 115 -0.25 18.07 13.51
C VAL A 115 0.60 19.32 13.60
N LYS A 116 0.40 20.12 14.62
CA LYS A 116 1.11 21.38 14.87
C LYS A 116 1.84 21.34 16.21
N CYS A 117 3.09 21.75 16.21
CA CYS A 117 3.88 21.86 17.44
C CYS A 117 3.33 22.95 18.34
N ILE A 118 3.05 22.62 19.61
CA ILE A 118 2.54 23.57 20.59
C ILE A 118 3.59 24.62 21.02
N HIS A 119 4.89 24.37 20.76
CA HIS A 119 5.98 25.26 21.17
C HIS A 119 6.46 26.14 20.00
N CYS A 120 6.85 25.56 18.85
CA CYS A 120 7.45 26.34 17.75
C CYS A 120 6.50 26.61 16.57
N GLY A 121 5.27 26.11 16.61
CA GLY A 121 4.26 26.30 15.57
C GLY A 121 4.52 25.50 14.28
N TYR A 122 5.60 24.71 14.21
CA TYR A 122 5.87 23.88 13.04
C TYR A 122 4.75 22.89 12.79
N GLN A 123 4.25 22.86 11.55
CA GLN A 123 3.15 22.00 11.14
C GLN A 123 3.66 20.88 10.25
N THR A 124 3.13 19.67 10.44
CA THR A 124 3.50 18.47 9.68
C THR A 124 2.23 17.79 9.19
N TYR A 125 2.27 17.37 7.94
CA TYR A 125 1.23 16.61 7.26
C TYR A 125 1.56 15.11 7.22
N PRO A 126 0.58 14.23 6.92
CA PRO A 126 0.86 12.83 6.68
C PRO A 126 1.97 12.65 5.63
N VAL A 127 2.94 11.82 5.97
CA VAL A 127 4.01 11.46 5.04
C VAL A 127 3.52 10.31 4.17
N ILE A 128 3.55 10.49 2.85
CA ILE A 128 3.26 9.46 1.87
C ILE A 128 4.56 9.19 1.10
N CYS A 129 5.03 7.95 1.11
CA CYS A 129 6.26 7.56 0.44
C CYS A 129 5.96 7.07 -0.99
N PRO A 130 6.35 7.82 -2.04
CA PRO A 130 6.14 7.38 -3.41
C PRO A 130 7.03 6.17 -3.71
N SER A 131 6.42 5.14 -4.31
CA SER A 131 7.10 3.94 -4.78
C SER A 131 6.63 3.61 -6.19
N ILE A 132 7.56 3.29 -7.07
CA ILE A 132 7.21 2.79 -8.41
C ILE A 132 6.97 1.27 -8.36
N ILE A 133 6.18 0.79 -9.30
CA ILE A 133 6.03 -0.63 -9.58
C ILE A 133 5.87 -0.80 -11.09
N VAL A 134 6.60 -1.74 -11.70
CA VAL A 134 6.69 -1.83 -13.15
C VAL A 134 6.63 -3.27 -13.64
N ALA A 135 5.78 -3.53 -14.62
CA ALA A 135 5.80 -4.76 -15.40
C ALA A 135 6.58 -4.55 -16.70
N VAL A 136 7.59 -5.38 -16.93
CA VAL A 136 8.45 -5.33 -18.11
C VAL A 136 8.09 -6.46 -19.06
N ARG A 137 7.82 -6.13 -20.32
CA ARG A 137 7.47 -7.06 -21.39
C ARG A 137 8.63 -7.24 -22.37
N ARG A 138 8.86 -8.48 -22.83
CA ARG A 138 9.77 -8.82 -23.92
C ARG A 138 9.05 -9.75 -24.92
N GLY A 139 8.50 -9.18 -26.00
CA GLY A 139 7.68 -9.95 -26.94
C GLY A 139 6.50 -10.62 -26.23
N HIS A 140 6.49 -11.96 -26.20
CA HIS A 140 5.44 -12.75 -25.56
C HIS A 140 5.72 -13.14 -24.09
N GLU A 141 6.73 -12.54 -23.46
CA GLU A 141 7.16 -12.83 -22.10
C GLU A 141 7.02 -11.60 -21.17
N ILE A 142 6.81 -11.88 -19.89
CA ILE A 142 6.87 -10.92 -18.80
C ILE A 142 8.03 -11.23 -17.86
N LEU A 143 8.74 -10.19 -17.40
CA LEU A 143 9.73 -10.32 -16.33
C LEU A 143 9.03 -10.36 -14.97
N LEU A 144 9.26 -11.43 -14.21
CA LEU A 144 8.82 -11.53 -12.81
C LEU A 144 10.00 -11.88 -11.92
N ALA A 145 10.01 -11.33 -10.72
CA ALA A 145 11.04 -11.53 -9.72
C ALA A 145 10.47 -12.06 -8.41
N ASN A 146 11.24 -12.93 -7.75
CA ASN A 146 11.00 -13.35 -6.38
C ASN A 146 11.93 -12.56 -5.47
N HIS A 147 11.37 -11.63 -4.69
CA HIS A 147 12.15 -10.86 -3.72
C HIS A 147 12.46 -11.70 -2.48
N LYS A 148 13.64 -11.54 -1.89
CA LYS A 148 14.06 -12.28 -0.69
C LYS A 148 13.06 -12.20 0.45
N ARG A 149 12.37 -11.07 0.61
CA ARG A 149 11.29 -10.88 1.61
C ARG A 149 10.06 -11.77 1.37
N HIS A 150 9.88 -12.30 0.15
CA HIS A 150 8.78 -13.18 -0.23
C HIS A 150 9.23 -14.62 -0.43
N TYR A 151 10.51 -14.91 -0.18
CA TYR A 151 11.05 -16.26 -0.33
C TYR A 151 10.34 -17.24 0.61
N SER A 152 10.03 -18.41 0.08
CA SER A 152 9.54 -19.56 0.83
C SER A 152 10.24 -20.81 0.29
N PRO A 153 10.60 -21.79 1.14
CA PRO A 153 11.16 -23.07 0.68
C PRO A 153 10.30 -23.81 -0.34
N ASN A 154 8.99 -23.49 -0.38
CA ASN A 154 8.02 -24.11 -1.30
C ASN A 154 7.78 -23.28 -2.57
N GLY A 155 8.58 -22.25 -2.87
CA GLY A 155 8.51 -21.45 -4.08
C GLY A 155 8.52 -19.95 -3.83
N GLY A 156 7.57 -19.40 -3.09
CA GLY A 156 7.42 -17.95 -2.88
C GLY A 156 6.75 -17.22 -4.04
N ILE A 157 6.33 -15.98 -3.78
CA ILE A 157 5.56 -15.15 -4.71
C ILE A 157 6.51 -14.49 -5.72
N TYR A 158 6.21 -14.65 -7.00
CA TYR A 158 6.84 -13.88 -8.08
C TYR A 158 5.98 -12.68 -8.43
N THR A 159 6.59 -11.52 -8.49
CA THR A 159 5.91 -10.24 -8.68
C THR A 159 6.66 -9.34 -9.66
N THR A 160 6.09 -8.20 -9.96
CA THR A 160 6.74 -7.11 -10.71
C THR A 160 7.76 -6.39 -9.83
N LEU A 161 8.76 -5.74 -10.45
CA LEU A 161 9.79 -4.96 -9.78
C LEU A 161 9.20 -3.70 -9.15
N ALA A 162 9.70 -3.29 -7.99
CA ALA A 162 9.17 -2.15 -7.26
C ALA A 162 10.18 -1.57 -6.27
N GLY A 163 10.33 -0.26 -6.26
CA GLY A 163 11.20 0.44 -5.32
C GLY A 163 10.76 1.85 -4.99
N PHE A 164 11.42 2.45 -4.01
CA PHE A 164 11.12 3.82 -3.60
C PHE A 164 11.75 4.85 -4.56
N VAL A 165 11.03 5.95 -4.75
CA VAL A 165 11.57 7.12 -5.43
C VAL A 165 12.55 7.82 -4.52
N GLU A 166 13.76 8.09 -5.01
CA GLU A 166 14.79 8.80 -4.27
C GLU A 166 14.65 10.33 -4.38
N VAL A 167 15.32 11.04 -3.47
CA VAL A 167 15.28 12.50 -3.46
C VAL A 167 15.86 13.07 -4.76
N GLY A 168 15.03 13.82 -5.48
CA GLY A 168 15.43 14.44 -6.75
C GLY A 168 15.15 13.61 -8.00
N GLU A 169 14.67 12.38 -7.86
CA GLU A 169 14.25 11.55 -9.00
C GLU A 169 12.85 11.90 -9.51
N THR A 170 12.65 11.72 -10.81
CA THR A 170 11.31 11.55 -11.39
C THR A 170 10.87 10.08 -11.26
N PHE A 171 9.57 9.81 -11.43
CA PHE A 171 9.06 8.42 -11.45
C PHE A 171 9.73 7.60 -12.57
N GLU A 172 9.93 8.20 -13.74
CA GLU A 172 10.54 7.54 -14.89
C GLU A 172 12.00 7.15 -14.61
N GLN A 173 12.75 8.03 -13.93
CA GLN A 173 14.12 7.76 -13.51
C GLN A 173 14.16 6.63 -12.47
N ALA A 174 13.29 6.68 -11.47
CA ALA A 174 13.17 5.62 -10.47
C ALA A 174 12.84 4.26 -11.10
N VAL A 175 11.91 4.21 -12.06
CA VAL A 175 11.58 2.96 -12.78
C VAL A 175 12.80 2.41 -13.53
N GLN A 176 13.55 3.25 -14.25
CA GLN A 176 14.73 2.81 -14.98
C GLN A 176 15.83 2.32 -14.04
N ARG A 177 16.08 3.05 -12.95
CA ARG A 177 17.10 2.69 -11.94
C ARG A 177 16.75 1.37 -11.26
N GLU A 178 15.56 1.21 -10.72
CA GLU A 178 15.14 -0.01 -9.99
C GLU A 178 15.19 -1.25 -10.90
N VAL A 179 14.68 -1.17 -12.14
CA VAL A 179 14.76 -2.30 -13.07
C VAL A 179 16.21 -2.66 -13.34
N PHE A 180 17.07 -1.67 -13.57
CA PHE A 180 18.47 -1.92 -13.86
C PHE A 180 19.25 -2.45 -12.64
N GLU A 181 19.04 -1.87 -11.46
CA GLU A 181 19.70 -2.29 -10.22
C GLU A 181 19.31 -3.71 -9.81
N GLU A 182 18.00 -4.02 -9.83
CA GLU A 182 17.49 -5.32 -9.42
C GLU A 182 17.79 -6.45 -10.41
N THR A 183 17.86 -6.14 -11.74
CA THR A 183 17.91 -7.19 -12.77
C THR A 183 18.94 -6.99 -13.89
N GLY A 184 19.65 -5.86 -13.97
CA GLY A 184 20.57 -5.56 -15.07
C GLY A 184 19.89 -5.25 -16.41
N ILE A 185 18.55 -5.17 -16.45
CA ILE A 185 17.76 -4.96 -17.66
C ILE A 185 17.57 -3.47 -17.92
N SER A 186 17.76 -3.05 -19.18
CA SER A 186 17.35 -1.73 -19.67
C SER A 186 15.97 -1.79 -20.31
N ILE A 187 15.18 -0.74 -20.12
CA ILE A 187 13.77 -0.66 -20.56
C ILE A 187 13.51 0.59 -21.41
N LYS A 188 12.46 0.51 -22.22
CA LYS A 188 11.94 1.60 -23.07
C LYS A 188 10.41 1.65 -23.05
N ASN A 189 9.84 2.62 -23.76
CA ASN A 189 8.39 2.78 -23.94
C ASN A 189 7.62 2.78 -22.63
N LEU A 190 8.13 3.51 -21.65
CA LEU A 190 7.52 3.61 -20.33
C LEU A 190 6.13 4.26 -20.41
N ARG A 191 5.12 3.63 -19.82
CA ARG A 191 3.72 4.07 -19.84
C ARG A 191 3.13 3.99 -18.44
N TYR A 192 2.56 5.09 -17.96
CA TYR A 192 1.79 5.10 -16.72
C TYR A 192 0.58 4.16 -16.84
N PHE A 193 0.37 3.35 -15.81
CA PHE A 193 -0.74 2.39 -15.73
C PHE A 193 -1.83 2.81 -14.75
N GLY A 194 -1.44 3.25 -13.58
CA GLY A 194 -2.34 3.59 -12.48
C GLY A 194 -1.59 3.72 -11.17
N SER A 195 -2.32 3.98 -10.08
CA SER A 195 -1.72 4.07 -8.75
C SER A 195 -2.59 3.39 -7.70
N GLN A 196 -1.99 3.01 -6.56
CA GLN A 196 -2.69 2.39 -5.44
C GLN A 196 -2.09 2.86 -4.11
N PRO A 197 -2.92 3.38 -3.17
CA PRO A 197 -2.50 3.56 -1.79
C PRO A 197 -2.09 2.22 -1.18
N TRP A 198 -0.99 2.20 -0.44
CA TRP A 198 -0.43 0.98 0.13
C TRP A 198 -0.03 1.22 1.59
N ALA A 199 -1.00 1.02 2.49
CA ALA A 199 -0.92 1.32 3.92
C ALA A 199 -0.02 0.34 4.71
N PHE A 200 1.20 0.06 4.19
CA PHE A 200 2.18 -0.84 4.77
C PHE A 200 3.60 -0.23 4.77
N PRO A 201 3.87 0.82 5.57
CA PRO A 201 2.88 1.53 6.38
C PRO A 201 2.19 2.71 5.68
N ASN A 202 2.80 3.35 4.65
CA ASN A 202 2.35 4.63 4.09
C ASN A 202 2.90 4.90 2.67
N SER A 203 2.91 3.88 1.81
CA SER A 203 3.38 4.03 0.43
C SER A 203 2.25 4.41 -0.53
N GLN A 204 2.62 5.14 -1.59
CA GLN A 204 1.79 5.33 -2.77
C GLN A 204 2.46 4.60 -3.94
N MET A 205 1.87 3.48 -4.34
CA MET A 205 2.38 2.72 -5.48
C MET A 205 1.97 3.41 -6.79
N VAL A 206 2.94 3.67 -7.67
CA VAL A 206 2.74 4.26 -9.00
C VAL A 206 3.15 3.24 -10.05
N GLY A 207 2.17 2.69 -10.76
CA GLY A 207 2.33 1.58 -11.69
C GLY A 207 2.70 1.99 -13.10
N PHE A 208 3.63 1.27 -13.69
CA PHE A 208 4.08 1.45 -15.06
C PHE A 208 4.11 0.14 -15.84
N LEU A 209 3.92 0.26 -17.15
CA LEU A 209 4.23 -0.75 -18.15
C LEU A 209 5.48 -0.31 -18.93
N ALA A 210 6.38 -1.24 -19.22
CA ALA A 210 7.58 -0.98 -19.98
C ALA A 210 7.87 -2.13 -20.94
N ASP A 211 8.62 -1.85 -22.00
CA ASP A 211 9.14 -2.85 -22.90
C ASP A 211 10.65 -3.04 -22.64
N TYR A 212 11.12 -4.28 -22.73
CA TYR A 212 12.54 -4.61 -22.71
C TYR A 212 13.28 -3.88 -23.85
N GLU A 213 14.45 -3.37 -23.56
CA GLU A 213 15.34 -2.76 -24.53
C GLU A 213 16.60 -3.59 -24.76
N SER A 214 17.33 -3.87 -23.67
CA SER A 214 18.59 -4.60 -23.73
C SER A 214 19.02 -5.14 -22.35
N GLY A 215 20.07 -5.94 -22.31
CA GLY A 215 20.67 -6.48 -21.08
C GLY A 215 20.35 -7.95 -20.87
N GLU A 216 21.13 -8.58 -20.00
CA GLU A 216 20.92 -9.93 -19.50
C GLU A 216 20.60 -9.88 -18.01
N ILE A 217 19.77 -10.82 -17.53
CA ILE A 217 19.38 -10.84 -16.11
C ILE A 217 20.64 -11.03 -15.24
N THR A 218 20.93 -10.02 -14.44
CA THR A 218 21.99 -10.02 -13.43
C THR A 218 21.35 -9.55 -12.12
N LEU A 219 21.22 -10.46 -11.15
CA LEU A 219 20.46 -10.20 -9.94
C LEU A 219 21.22 -9.33 -8.94
N GLN A 220 20.53 -8.38 -8.35
CA GLN A 220 20.95 -7.74 -7.10
C GLN A 220 20.72 -8.72 -5.95
N GLU A 221 21.72 -9.53 -5.62
CA GLU A 221 21.62 -10.61 -4.63
C GLU A 221 21.22 -10.16 -3.23
N SER A 222 21.30 -8.87 -2.89
CA SER A 222 20.83 -8.35 -1.60
C SER A 222 19.29 -8.36 -1.48
N GLU A 223 18.56 -8.20 -2.57
CA GLU A 223 17.13 -7.98 -2.59
C GLU A 223 16.35 -9.04 -3.37
N ILE A 224 16.89 -9.45 -4.52
CA ILE A 224 16.26 -10.41 -5.41
C ILE A 224 16.82 -11.82 -5.18
N TYR A 225 15.93 -12.77 -4.97
CA TYR A 225 16.28 -14.20 -4.87
C TYR A 225 16.38 -14.83 -6.26
N ASP A 226 15.44 -14.54 -7.15
CA ASP A 226 15.36 -15.04 -8.52
C ASP A 226 14.56 -14.07 -9.40
N ALA A 227 14.91 -13.99 -10.68
CA ALA A 227 14.14 -13.29 -11.70
C ALA A 227 14.21 -14.03 -13.04
N GLN A 228 13.06 -14.17 -13.70
CA GLN A 228 12.93 -14.92 -14.93
C GLN A 228 11.90 -14.28 -15.87
N TRP A 229 12.06 -14.61 -17.16
CA TRP A 229 11.07 -14.34 -18.19
C TRP A 229 10.04 -15.47 -18.23
N PHE A 230 8.77 -15.13 -18.11
CA PHE A 230 7.66 -16.09 -18.15
C PHE A 230 6.81 -15.84 -19.38
N SER A 231 6.63 -16.87 -20.21
CA SER A 231 5.77 -16.79 -21.37
C SER A 231 4.29 -16.82 -20.96
N TYR A 232 3.44 -16.05 -21.67
CA TYR A 232 2.01 -15.95 -21.38
C TYR A 232 1.27 -17.28 -21.54
N ASP A 233 1.79 -18.22 -22.31
CA ASP A 233 1.20 -19.54 -22.63
C ASP A 233 1.75 -20.68 -21.75
N GLN A 234 2.65 -20.38 -20.82
CA GLN A 234 3.21 -21.35 -19.88
C GLN A 234 2.62 -21.18 -18.45
N PRO A 235 2.68 -22.23 -17.63
CA PRO A 235 2.29 -22.13 -16.23
C PRO A 235 3.09 -21.04 -15.52
N LEU A 236 2.36 -20.15 -14.82
CA LEU A 236 2.98 -19.09 -14.03
C LEU A 236 3.25 -19.57 -12.59
N PRO A 237 4.25 -19.00 -11.92
CA PRO A 237 4.49 -19.24 -10.49
C PRO A 237 3.36 -18.65 -9.63
N GLU A 238 3.47 -18.78 -8.31
CA GLU A 238 2.58 -18.10 -7.39
C GLU A 238 2.71 -16.57 -7.56
N LEU A 239 1.58 -15.89 -7.77
CA LEU A 239 1.50 -14.47 -8.05
C LEU A 239 0.91 -13.70 -6.87
N PRO A 240 1.11 -12.35 -6.79
CA PRO A 240 0.48 -11.52 -5.78
C PRO A 240 -1.05 -11.71 -5.73
N PRO A 241 -1.68 -11.49 -4.57
CA PRO A 241 -3.13 -11.57 -4.42
C PRO A 241 -3.88 -10.66 -5.41
N THR A 242 -5.08 -11.06 -5.80
CA THR A 242 -6.03 -10.20 -6.51
C THR A 242 -6.29 -8.93 -5.68
N GLY A 243 -6.57 -7.80 -6.36
CA GLY A 243 -6.73 -6.50 -5.71
C GLY A 243 -5.44 -5.68 -5.60
N THR A 244 -4.25 -6.30 -5.74
CA THR A 244 -2.99 -5.54 -5.78
C THR A 244 -2.71 -4.96 -7.16
N ILE A 245 -2.09 -3.78 -7.21
CA ILE A 245 -1.62 -3.18 -8.47
C ILE A 245 -0.61 -4.07 -9.19
N ALA A 246 0.22 -4.82 -8.44
CA ALA A 246 1.13 -5.83 -9.00
C ALA A 246 0.37 -6.87 -9.82
N ARG A 247 -0.71 -7.44 -9.28
CA ARG A 247 -1.55 -8.43 -9.98
C ARG A 247 -2.22 -7.85 -11.21
N LYS A 248 -2.70 -6.60 -11.14
CA LYS A 248 -3.31 -5.89 -12.27
C LYS A 248 -2.28 -5.67 -13.39
N LEU A 249 -1.07 -5.22 -13.07
CA LEU A 249 0.03 -5.02 -14.01
C LEU A 249 0.43 -6.33 -14.70
N ILE A 250 0.59 -7.42 -13.95
CA ILE A 250 0.89 -8.74 -14.49
C ILE A 250 -0.19 -9.17 -15.49
N HIS A 251 -1.45 -9.08 -15.11
CA HIS A 251 -2.56 -9.48 -15.97
C HIS A 251 -2.60 -8.71 -17.29
N VAL A 252 -2.52 -7.37 -17.23
CA VAL A 252 -2.53 -6.53 -18.44
C VAL A 252 -1.32 -6.81 -19.33
N THR A 253 -0.13 -7.02 -18.72
CA THR A 253 1.08 -7.33 -19.50
C THR A 253 0.94 -8.67 -20.22
N LEU A 254 0.39 -9.69 -19.58
CA LEU A 254 0.15 -10.99 -20.21
C LEU A 254 -0.85 -10.90 -21.39
N GLU A 255 -1.90 -10.08 -21.25
CA GLU A 255 -2.83 -9.82 -22.36
C GLU A 255 -2.14 -9.08 -23.53
N LEU A 256 -1.22 -8.16 -23.25
CA LEU A 256 -0.41 -7.51 -24.29
C LEU A 256 0.54 -8.51 -24.98
N CYS A 257 1.19 -9.41 -24.22
CA CYS A 257 2.02 -10.48 -24.76
C CYS A 257 1.24 -11.39 -25.71
N LYS A 258 0.02 -11.77 -25.32
CA LYS A 258 -0.88 -12.60 -26.12
C LYS A 258 -1.39 -11.90 -27.40
N ALA A 259 -1.60 -10.58 -27.34
CA ALA A 259 -2.05 -9.81 -28.49
C ALA A 259 -0.94 -9.70 -29.57
N GLU A 260 0.31 -9.52 -29.16
CA GLU A 260 1.47 -9.43 -30.06
C GLU A 260 1.67 -10.74 -30.85
N HIS A 261 1.58 -11.89 -30.18
CA HIS A 261 1.71 -13.21 -30.82
C HIS A 261 0.65 -13.52 -31.90
N LYS A 262 -0.49 -12.81 -31.90
CA LYS A 262 -1.52 -12.97 -32.94
C LYS A 262 -1.27 -12.13 -34.18
N CYS A 263 -0.30 -11.21 -34.12
CA CYS A 263 0.04 -10.30 -35.21
C CYS A 263 1.29 -10.75 -35.97
N ASP A 264 2.05 -11.70 -35.42
CA ASP A 264 3.19 -12.39 -36.07
C ASP A 264 2.70 -13.68 -36.78
#